data_1529dee1d5f1ca9c0f697ac121e60a14
#
_entry.id   1529dee1d5f1ca9c0f697ac121e60a14
#
_cell.length_a   1.000
_cell.length_b   1.000
_cell.length_c   1.000
_cell.angle_alpha   90.00
_cell.angle_beta   90.00
_cell.angle_gamma   90.00
#
_symmetry.space_group_name_H-M   'P 1'
#
loop_
_entity.id
_entity.type
_entity.pdbx_description
1 polymer ?
#
loop_
_entity_poly.entity_id
_entity_poly.type
_entity_poly.pdbx_seq_one_letter_code
_entity_poly.pdbx_strand_id
1 'polypeptide(L)'
;MNIPERATKEQTEAITQTEGNIRVASVPGSGKTFVLTYRIAYLITELFVEQSSIVALTFTNKAASQMKHRLRNIVGDNANCFTGTFHGYCNMFLKEEIHRLTFPKTFTILDKKAELEMIKDVAEDMGISLKDNTAKKIMSDIDITKQDMSLSLIHI
;
A
#
# COMPACT_ATOMS: atom_id res chain seq x y z
N MET A 1 -7.25 26.99 -0.67
CA MET A 1 -8.22 25.97 -1.15
C MET A 1 -9.56 26.17 -0.46
N ASN A 2 -10.71 26.07 -1.17
CA ASN A 2 -12.02 26.14 -0.52
C ASN A 2 -12.47 24.72 -0.14
N ILE A 3 -12.51 24.43 1.17
CA ILE A 3 -13.20 23.24 1.68
C ILE A 3 -14.69 23.47 1.42
N PRO A 4 -15.41 22.55 0.75
CA PRO A 4 -16.82 22.76 0.44
C PRO A 4 -17.66 23.03 1.69
N GLU A 5 -18.59 23.99 1.62
CA GLU A 5 -19.49 24.35 2.74
C GLU A 5 -20.30 23.18 3.30
N ARG A 6 -20.50 22.14 2.48
CA ARG A 6 -21.16 20.88 2.91
C ARG A 6 -20.31 20.00 3.85
N ALA A 7 -19.04 20.33 4.08
CA ALA A 7 -18.21 19.58 5.01
C ALA A 7 -18.69 19.82 6.44
N THR A 8 -18.83 18.76 7.23
CA THR A 8 -19.14 18.90 8.65
C THR A 8 -17.94 19.47 9.41
N LYS A 9 -18.18 19.94 10.63
CA LYS A 9 -17.11 20.45 11.50
C LYS A 9 -16.01 19.43 11.72
N GLU A 10 -16.39 18.18 11.99
CA GLU A 10 -15.47 17.07 12.22
C GLU A 10 -14.68 16.70 10.93
N GLN A 11 -15.34 16.78 9.78
CA GLN A 11 -14.65 16.58 8.49
C GLN A 11 -13.64 17.70 8.23
N THR A 12 -14.00 18.94 8.51
CA THR A 12 -13.09 20.08 8.36
C THR A 12 -11.90 19.97 9.31
N GLU A 13 -12.13 19.61 10.56
CA GLU A 13 -11.05 19.35 11.54
C GLU A 13 -10.12 18.24 11.05
N ALA A 14 -10.67 17.09 10.57
CA ALA A 14 -9.89 16.00 10.03
C ALA A 14 -9.09 16.38 8.76
N ILE A 15 -9.54 17.37 7.99
CA ILE A 15 -8.83 17.88 6.82
C ILE A 15 -7.67 18.80 7.25
N THR A 16 -7.89 19.68 8.22
CA THR A 16 -6.96 20.78 8.55
C THR A 16 -5.97 20.46 9.65
N GLN A 17 -6.27 19.51 10.56
CA GLN A 17 -5.32 19.09 11.57
C GLN A 17 -4.19 18.28 10.93
N THR A 18 -2.95 18.76 11.02
CA THR A 18 -1.80 18.18 10.31
C THR A 18 -0.69 17.69 11.23
N GLU A 19 -0.76 18.01 12.51
CA GLU A 19 0.24 17.63 13.48
C GLU A 19 -0.03 16.22 14.07
N GLY A 20 1.02 15.42 14.13
CA GLY A 20 1.03 14.12 14.77
C GLY A 20 0.28 13.01 14.02
N ASN A 21 0.09 11.88 14.68
CA ASN A 21 -0.65 10.75 14.15
C ASN A 21 -2.15 10.92 14.39
N ILE A 22 -2.93 10.89 13.31
CA ILE A 22 -4.38 11.11 13.36
C ILE A 22 -5.12 9.84 12.97
N ARG A 23 -6.04 9.39 13.81
CA ARG A 23 -6.97 8.30 13.52
C ARG A 23 -8.39 8.84 13.38
N VAL A 24 -8.99 8.71 12.20
CA VAL A 24 -10.37 9.10 11.94
C VAL A 24 -11.25 7.85 11.92
N ALA A 25 -12.10 7.69 12.92
CA ALA A 25 -13.11 6.63 12.97
C ALA A 25 -14.42 7.16 12.35
N SER A 26 -14.98 6.42 11.40
CA SER A 26 -16.19 6.87 10.72
C SER A 26 -16.99 5.71 10.13
N VAL A 27 -18.32 5.84 10.10
CA VAL A 27 -19.25 4.84 9.55
C VAL A 27 -19.17 4.76 8.01
N PRO A 28 -19.64 3.67 7.40
CA PRO A 28 -19.80 3.61 5.94
C PRO A 28 -20.65 4.77 5.42
N GLY A 29 -20.26 5.37 4.29
CA GLY A 29 -21.00 6.49 3.69
C GLY A 29 -20.71 7.88 4.28
N SER A 30 -19.96 8.00 5.37
CA SER A 30 -19.66 9.29 6.05
C SER A 30 -18.67 10.20 5.30
N GLY A 31 -18.26 9.86 4.08
CA GLY A 31 -17.36 10.72 3.30
C GLY A 31 -15.85 10.52 3.58
N LYS A 32 -15.41 9.36 4.08
CA LYS A 32 -13.97 9.07 4.33
C LYS A 32 -13.05 9.46 3.18
N THR A 33 -13.41 9.03 1.96
CA THR A 33 -12.62 9.35 0.75
C THR A 33 -12.64 10.86 0.44
N PHE A 34 -13.74 11.55 0.73
CA PHE A 34 -13.83 12.99 0.61
C PHE A 34 -12.82 13.66 1.55
N VAL A 35 -12.87 13.33 2.84
CA VAL A 35 -11.95 13.88 3.85
C VAL A 35 -10.50 13.63 3.46
N LEU A 36 -10.15 12.41 3.08
CA LEU A 36 -8.77 12.06 2.69
C LEU A 36 -8.31 12.84 1.46
N THR A 37 -9.16 12.95 0.43
CA THR A 37 -8.81 13.70 -0.79
C THR A 37 -8.61 15.19 -0.50
N TYR A 38 -9.50 15.80 0.28
CA TYR A 38 -9.40 17.22 0.64
C TYR A 38 -8.24 17.48 1.60
N ARG A 39 -7.89 16.52 2.50
CA ARG A 39 -6.70 16.62 3.33
C ARG A 39 -5.41 16.65 2.49
N ILE A 40 -5.28 15.76 1.51
CA ILE A 40 -4.13 15.77 0.59
C ILE A 40 -4.06 17.10 -0.17
N ALA A 41 -5.20 17.55 -0.69
CA ALA A 41 -5.26 18.83 -1.38
C ALA A 41 -4.87 20.00 -0.46
N TYR A 42 -5.32 20.00 0.80
CA TYR A 42 -4.95 21.00 1.81
C TYR A 42 -3.44 21.02 2.08
N LEU A 43 -2.83 19.85 2.24
CA LEU A 43 -1.37 19.74 2.41
C LEU A 43 -0.61 20.36 1.24
N ILE A 44 -1.08 20.12 0.01
CA ILE A 44 -0.42 20.62 -1.20
C ILE A 44 -0.63 22.12 -1.39
N THR A 45 -1.88 22.61 -1.24
CA THR A 45 -2.25 23.97 -1.67
C THR A 45 -2.15 25.02 -0.59
N GLU A 46 -2.34 24.64 0.68
CA GLU A 46 -2.31 25.61 1.80
C GLU A 46 -1.00 25.51 2.61
N LEU A 47 -0.48 24.31 2.76
CA LEU A 47 0.76 24.09 3.52
C LEU A 47 1.99 23.92 2.63
N PHE A 48 1.81 23.90 1.32
CA PHE A 48 2.88 23.78 0.32
C PHE A 48 3.80 22.59 0.57
N VAL A 49 3.24 21.50 1.10
CA VAL A 49 3.98 20.24 1.32
C VAL A 49 4.39 19.67 -0.03
N GLU A 50 5.65 19.28 -0.12
CA GLU A 50 6.18 18.68 -1.34
C GLU A 50 5.42 17.41 -1.69
N GLN A 51 4.89 17.33 -2.91
CA GLN A 51 4.00 16.24 -3.32
C GLN A 51 4.69 14.87 -3.32
N SER A 52 6.00 14.83 -3.57
CA SER A 52 6.81 13.61 -3.52
C SER A 52 6.88 13.00 -2.11
N SER A 53 6.67 13.80 -1.07
CA SER A 53 6.64 13.35 0.33
C SER A 53 5.26 12.85 0.78
N ILE A 54 4.22 12.97 -0.08
CA ILE A 54 2.86 12.54 0.25
C ILE A 54 2.58 11.16 -0.37
N VAL A 55 2.21 10.21 0.48
CA VAL A 55 1.80 8.86 0.08
C VAL A 55 0.37 8.60 0.52
N ALA A 56 -0.53 8.40 -0.46
CA ALA A 56 -1.93 8.07 -0.23
C ALA A 56 -2.21 6.61 -0.59
N LEU A 57 -2.54 5.81 0.41
CA LEU A 57 -2.75 4.37 0.24
C LEU A 57 -4.23 3.99 0.37
N THR A 58 -4.65 3.09 -0.50
CA THR A 58 -5.99 2.50 -0.48
C THR A 58 -5.90 0.97 -0.58
N PHE A 59 -6.99 0.30 -0.30
CA PHE A 59 -7.00 -1.16 -0.38
C PHE A 59 -7.17 -1.67 -1.83
N THR A 60 -7.86 -0.94 -2.70
CA THR A 60 -8.16 -1.38 -4.08
C THR A 60 -7.65 -0.39 -5.12
N ASN A 61 -7.26 -0.91 -6.29
CA ASN A 61 -6.86 -0.09 -7.43
C ASN A 61 -7.98 0.85 -7.90
N LYS A 62 -9.24 0.41 -7.81
CA LYS A 62 -10.41 1.23 -8.15
C LYS A 62 -10.51 2.45 -7.23
N ALA A 63 -10.34 2.26 -5.91
CA ALA A 63 -10.37 3.36 -4.95
C ALA A 63 -9.18 4.32 -5.16
N ALA A 64 -7.98 3.79 -5.44
CA ALA A 64 -6.81 4.59 -5.76
C ALA A 64 -7.02 5.46 -7.01
N SER A 65 -7.55 4.88 -8.08
CA SER A 65 -7.86 5.60 -9.33
C SER A 65 -8.91 6.70 -9.11
N GLN A 66 -9.97 6.41 -8.35
CA GLN A 66 -10.99 7.41 -8.01
C GLN A 66 -10.42 8.55 -7.16
N MET A 67 -9.56 8.24 -6.19
CA MET A 67 -8.90 9.24 -5.36
C MET A 67 -8.00 10.15 -6.21
N LYS A 68 -7.19 9.55 -7.07
CA LYS A 68 -6.30 10.29 -8.00
C LYS A 68 -7.09 11.24 -8.90
N HIS A 69 -8.20 10.76 -9.49
CA HIS A 69 -9.06 11.58 -10.32
C HIS A 69 -9.67 12.75 -9.53
N ARG A 70 -10.19 12.50 -8.32
CA ARG A 70 -10.76 13.56 -7.47
C ARG A 70 -9.70 14.58 -7.05
N LEU A 71 -8.51 14.13 -6.72
CA LEU A 71 -7.41 15.01 -6.34
C LEU A 71 -7.01 15.92 -7.48
N ARG A 72 -6.91 15.40 -8.71
CA ARG A 72 -6.66 16.23 -9.92
C ARG A 72 -7.73 17.27 -10.15
N ASN A 73 -8.99 16.96 -9.89
CA ASN A 73 -10.07 17.94 -10.01
C ASN A 73 -9.98 19.09 -9.00
N ILE A 74 -9.27 18.90 -7.89
CA ILE A 74 -9.12 19.92 -6.83
C ILE A 74 -7.81 20.72 -7.01
N VAL A 75 -6.71 20.02 -7.23
CA VAL A 75 -5.36 20.59 -7.25
C VAL A 75 -4.89 20.90 -8.67
N GLY A 76 -5.54 20.30 -9.68
CA GLY A 76 -5.12 20.36 -11.08
C GLY A 76 -4.33 19.14 -11.53
N ASP A 77 -4.03 19.11 -12.83
CA ASP A 77 -3.37 17.95 -13.48
C ASP A 77 -1.94 17.69 -12.95
N ASN A 78 -1.31 18.68 -12.32
CA ASN A 78 0.02 18.58 -11.72
C ASN A 78 0.03 17.86 -10.36
N ALA A 79 -1.09 17.28 -9.91
CA ALA A 79 -1.12 16.46 -8.69
C ALA A 79 -0.26 15.20 -8.87
N ASN A 80 0.95 15.21 -8.30
CA ASN A 80 1.99 14.19 -8.51
C ASN A 80 2.35 13.39 -7.23
N CYS A 81 1.51 13.44 -6.19
CA CYS A 81 1.70 12.60 -5.01
C CYS A 81 1.39 11.13 -5.35
N PHE A 82 2.06 10.21 -4.66
CA PHE A 82 1.76 8.79 -4.84
C PHE A 82 0.34 8.49 -4.34
N THR A 83 -0.46 7.91 -5.22
CA THR A 83 -1.81 7.44 -4.89
C THR A 83 -1.97 6.02 -5.44
N GLY A 84 -2.05 5.04 -4.57
CA GLY A 84 -2.03 3.63 -4.97
C GLY A 84 -2.48 2.67 -3.88
N THR A 85 -2.29 1.39 -4.14
CA THR A 85 -2.48 0.35 -3.12
C THR A 85 -1.20 0.13 -2.31
N PHE A 86 -1.31 -0.52 -1.14
CA PHE A 86 -0.15 -0.96 -0.36
C PHE A 86 0.81 -1.79 -1.20
N HIS A 87 0.32 -2.78 -1.93
CA HIS A 87 1.14 -3.61 -2.81
C HIS A 87 1.84 -2.78 -3.91
N GLY A 88 1.13 -1.82 -4.51
CA GLY A 88 1.71 -0.93 -5.52
C GLY A 88 2.84 -0.07 -4.96
N TYR A 89 2.66 0.47 -3.75
CA TYR A 89 3.69 1.24 -3.07
C TYR A 89 4.90 0.39 -2.70
N CYS A 90 4.68 -0.78 -2.09
CA CYS A 90 5.75 -1.71 -1.74
C CYS A 90 6.55 -2.15 -2.99
N ASN A 91 5.87 -2.43 -4.10
CA ASN A 91 6.55 -2.77 -5.36
C ASN A 91 7.41 -1.63 -5.89
N MET A 92 6.91 -0.39 -5.84
CA MET A 92 7.68 0.80 -6.23
C MET A 92 8.92 0.95 -5.33
N PHE A 93 8.73 0.88 -4.02
CA PHE A 93 9.81 0.98 -3.03
C PHE A 93 10.87 -0.12 -3.21
N LEU A 94 10.42 -1.37 -3.39
CA LEU A 94 11.34 -2.49 -3.61
C LEU A 94 12.15 -2.34 -4.90
N LYS A 95 11.58 -1.84 -5.99
CA LYS A 95 12.32 -1.60 -7.23
C LYS A 95 13.48 -0.61 -7.06
N GLU A 96 13.35 0.32 -6.14
CA GLU A 96 14.39 1.29 -5.84
C GLU A 96 15.42 0.73 -4.85
N GLU A 97 14.99 0.08 -3.77
CA GLU A 97 15.79 -0.22 -2.60
C GLU A 97 16.23 -1.69 -2.45
N ILE A 98 15.68 -2.63 -3.23
CA ILE A 98 15.92 -4.07 -3.06
C ILE A 98 17.41 -4.46 -3.22
N HIS A 99 18.17 -3.65 -3.94
CA HIS A 99 19.60 -3.85 -4.11
C HIS A 99 20.38 -3.76 -2.78
N ARG A 100 19.84 -3.09 -1.77
CA ARG A 100 20.41 -3.03 -0.42
C ARG A 100 20.36 -4.38 0.29
N LEU A 101 19.48 -5.26 -0.15
CA LEU A 101 19.38 -6.65 0.32
C LEU A 101 20.14 -7.65 -0.60
N THR A 102 21.04 -7.15 -1.44
CA THR A 102 21.83 -7.94 -2.40
C THR A 102 21.03 -8.63 -3.51
N PHE A 103 19.73 -8.30 -3.65
CA PHE A 103 18.91 -8.81 -4.74
C PHE A 103 19.00 -7.90 -5.98
N PRO A 104 18.87 -8.45 -7.20
CA PRO A 104 18.80 -7.64 -8.41
C PRO A 104 17.54 -6.77 -8.43
N LYS A 105 17.63 -5.58 -9.04
CA LYS A 105 16.46 -4.69 -9.21
C LYS A 105 15.38 -5.27 -10.13
N THR A 106 15.75 -6.21 -10.97
CA THR A 106 14.83 -6.99 -11.79
C THR A 106 14.37 -8.21 -11.02
N PHE A 107 13.18 -8.14 -10.45
CA PHE A 107 12.55 -9.26 -9.75
C PHE A 107 11.11 -9.45 -10.24
N THR A 108 10.61 -10.66 -10.11
CA THR A 108 9.21 -11.01 -10.42
C THR A 108 8.44 -11.22 -9.14
N ILE A 109 7.23 -10.67 -9.06
CA ILE A 109 6.31 -10.96 -7.97
C ILE A 109 5.58 -12.25 -8.30
N LEU A 110 5.77 -13.26 -7.48
CA LEU A 110 5.08 -14.54 -7.63
C LEU A 110 3.61 -14.40 -7.22
N ASP A 111 2.71 -14.96 -8.02
CA ASP A 111 1.35 -15.20 -7.60
C ASP A 111 1.27 -16.51 -6.76
N LYS A 112 0.13 -16.75 -6.12
CA LYS A 112 -0.06 -17.94 -5.27
C LYS A 112 0.07 -19.26 -6.01
N LYS A 113 -0.17 -19.28 -7.32
CA LYS A 113 -0.01 -20.48 -8.13
C LYS A 113 1.45 -20.76 -8.42
N ALA A 114 2.19 -19.75 -8.85
CA ALA A 114 3.63 -19.87 -9.10
C ALA A 114 4.42 -20.18 -7.82
N GLU A 115 4.01 -19.62 -6.67
CA GLU A 115 4.58 -19.94 -5.37
C GLU A 115 4.39 -21.42 -5.00
N LEU A 116 3.18 -21.97 -5.22
CA LEU A 116 2.88 -23.38 -4.98
C LEU A 116 3.67 -24.32 -5.90
N GLU A 117 3.81 -23.95 -7.17
CA GLU A 117 4.61 -24.69 -8.14
C GLU A 117 6.08 -24.69 -7.72
N MET A 118 6.64 -23.55 -7.35
CA MET A 118 8.02 -23.45 -6.87
C MET A 118 8.29 -24.32 -5.63
N ILE A 119 7.34 -24.38 -4.67
CA ILE A 119 7.50 -25.26 -3.50
C ILE A 119 7.57 -26.73 -3.90
N LYS A 120 6.78 -27.15 -4.91
CA LYS A 120 6.81 -28.52 -5.41
C LYS A 120 8.10 -28.82 -6.13
N ASP A 121 8.56 -27.90 -6.98
CA ASP A 121 9.82 -28.06 -7.74
C ASP A 121 11.00 -28.21 -6.80
N VAL A 122 11.11 -27.36 -5.78
CA VAL A 122 12.16 -27.45 -4.75
C VAL A 122 12.09 -28.78 -3.98
N ALA A 123 10.88 -29.24 -3.65
CA ALA A 123 10.71 -30.52 -2.97
C ALA A 123 11.13 -31.70 -3.87
N GLU A 124 10.80 -31.66 -5.15
CA GLU A 124 11.19 -32.66 -6.14
C GLU A 124 12.72 -32.72 -6.30
N ASP A 125 13.38 -31.56 -6.36
CA ASP A 125 14.86 -31.47 -6.38
C ASP A 125 15.50 -32.08 -5.12
N MET A 126 14.78 -32.04 -4.00
CA MET A 126 15.19 -32.71 -2.74
C MET A 126 14.82 -34.21 -2.70
N GLY A 127 14.22 -34.78 -3.74
CA GLY A 127 13.73 -36.13 -3.79
C GLY A 127 12.44 -36.40 -3.01
N ILE A 128 11.69 -35.35 -2.68
CA ILE A 128 10.44 -35.41 -1.90
C ILE A 128 9.25 -35.15 -2.80
N SER A 129 8.36 -36.14 -2.95
CA SER A 129 7.10 -35.95 -3.67
C SER A 129 6.04 -35.36 -2.74
N LEU A 130 5.58 -34.14 -3.04
CA LEU A 130 4.56 -33.45 -2.24
C LEU A 130 3.16 -33.57 -2.86
N LYS A 131 2.18 -33.92 -2.03
CA LYS A 131 0.76 -33.79 -2.37
C LYS A 131 0.36 -32.30 -2.26
N ASP A 132 -0.64 -31.88 -3.06
CA ASP A 132 -1.13 -30.50 -3.09
C ASP A 132 -1.47 -29.91 -1.72
N ASN A 133 -2.13 -30.70 -0.86
CA ASN A 133 -2.50 -30.24 0.49
C ASN A 133 -1.26 -29.99 1.38
N THR A 134 -0.22 -30.81 1.23
CA THR A 134 1.04 -30.65 1.98
C THR A 134 1.80 -29.41 1.48
N ALA A 135 1.90 -29.21 0.17
CA ALA A 135 2.52 -28.03 -0.42
C ALA A 135 1.81 -26.71 -0.01
N LYS A 136 0.47 -26.71 0.01
CA LYS A 136 -0.34 -25.57 0.51
C LYS A 136 -0.09 -25.29 2.00
N LYS A 137 0.08 -26.33 2.81
CA LYS A 137 0.41 -26.15 4.22
C LYS A 137 1.78 -25.53 4.39
N ILE A 138 2.79 -26.02 3.69
CA ILE A 138 4.15 -25.45 3.70
C ILE A 138 4.11 -23.97 3.28
N MET A 139 3.38 -23.64 2.21
CA MET A 139 3.21 -22.26 1.77
C MET A 139 2.61 -21.38 2.87
N SER A 140 1.58 -21.87 3.56
CA SER A 140 0.96 -21.15 4.68
C SER A 140 1.91 -20.96 5.85
N ASP A 141 2.69 -21.99 6.19
CA ASP A 141 3.66 -21.92 7.28
C ASP A 141 4.80 -20.94 6.97
N ILE A 142 5.24 -20.87 5.70
CA ILE A 142 6.20 -19.86 5.22
C ILE A 142 5.62 -18.46 5.34
N ASP A 143 4.35 -18.24 4.91
CA ASP A 143 3.69 -16.95 5.01
C ASP A 143 3.61 -16.46 6.46
N ILE A 144 3.17 -17.34 7.38
CA ILE A 144 3.10 -17.03 8.82
C ILE A 144 4.48 -16.66 9.36
N THR A 145 5.49 -17.45 9.04
CA THR A 145 6.86 -17.25 9.54
C THR A 145 7.46 -15.93 9.02
N LYS A 146 7.16 -15.57 7.76
CA LYS A 146 7.57 -14.28 7.19
C LYS A 146 6.82 -13.10 7.85
N GLN A 147 5.53 -13.24 8.16
CA GLN A 147 4.74 -12.19 8.84
C GLN A 147 5.27 -11.93 10.25
N ASP A 148 5.65 -12.97 10.97
CA ASP A 148 6.22 -12.86 12.31
C ASP A 148 7.69 -12.41 12.31
N MET A 149 8.28 -12.19 11.14
CA MET A 149 9.72 -11.90 10.95
C MET A 149 10.67 -12.92 11.59
N SER A 150 10.17 -14.08 11.98
CA SER A 150 10.96 -15.11 12.66
C SER A 150 12.01 -15.76 11.74
N LEU A 151 11.79 -15.73 10.40
CA LEU A 151 12.80 -16.17 9.43
C LEU A 151 14.02 -15.25 9.35
N SER A 152 13.90 -13.98 9.72
CA SER A 152 15.04 -13.07 9.73
C SER A 152 16.08 -13.42 10.82
N LEU A 153 15.66 -14.19 11.82
CA LEU A 153 16.52 -14.67 12.91
C LEU A 153 17.26 -15.97 12.57
N ILE A 154 16.88 -16.68 11.50
CA ILE A 154 17.47 -17.95 11.09
C ILE A 154 18.63 -17.74 10.09
N HIS A 155 18.74 -16.55 9.50
CA HIS A 155 19.76 -16.20 8.52
C HIS A 155 20.89 -15.30 9.07
N ILE A 156 21.06 -15.26 10.38
CA ILE A 156 22.22 -14.63 11.03
C ILE A 156 23.29 -15.67 11.33
#